data_83219d6f9745b8b765f2a0d7270faf72
#
_entry.id   83219d6f9745b8b765f2a0d7270faf72
#
_cell.length_a   1.000
_cell.length_b   1.000
_cell.length_c   1.000
_cell.angle_alpha   90.00
_cell.angle_beta   90.00
_cell.angle_gamma   90.00
#
_symmetry.space_group_name_H-M   'P 1'
#
loop_
_entity.id
_entity.type
_entity.pdbx_description
1 polymer ?
#
loop_
_entity_poly.entity_id
_entity_poly.type
_entity_poly.pdbx_seq_one_letter_code
_entity_poly.pdbx_strand_id
1 'polypeptide(L)'
;MTVFKQRHWQLLAALSDGLPQHVSQLGRLAGIKPQQLNGFWQQMPPHIRGLLRQHDGQWRLVRPLAVFDEAGLDAVGRKHGFQTALKQECTSSNDVVLERARRSADGAHKFLCVAHFQSKGRGRQGKSWHNRLGECLMFSFGWSFDRQQNEL
;
A
#
# COMPACT_ATOMS: atom_id res chain seq x y z
N MET A 1 2.53 4.08 14.25
CA MET A 1 3.64 4.91 13.73
C MET A 1 3.77 4.62 12.25
N THR A 2 3.67 5.63 11.40
CA THR A 2 3.73 5.48 9.93
C THR A 2 5.18 5.28 9.52
N VAL A 3 5.46 4.24 8.73
CA VAL A 3 6.81 3.91 8.24
C VAL A 3 7.18 4.79 7.04
N PHE A 4 6.19 5.08 6.19
CA PHE A 4 6.38 5.86 4.98
C PHE A 4 5.71 7.24 5.09
N LYS A 5 6.45 8.30 4.71
CA LYS A 5 5.88 9.63 4.51
C LYS A 5 5.20 9.71 3.13
N GLN A 6 4.27 10.65 2.93
CA GLN A 6 3.58 10.86 1.65
C GLN A 6 4.56 11.00 0.46
N ARG A 7 5.64 11.75 0.64
CA ARG A 7 6.67 11.93 -0.41
C ARG A 7 7.43 10.64 -0.75
N HIS A 8 7.55 9.69 0.19
CA HIS A 8 8.11 8.36 -0.10
C HIS A 8 7.21 7.61 -1.09
N TRP A 9 5.89 7.68 -0.92
CA TRP A 9 4.93 7.07 -1.84
C TRP A 9 4.97 7.71 -3.22
N GLN A 10 5.14 9.04 -3.33
CA GLN A 10 5.30 9.73 -4.59
C GLN A 10 6.54 9.28 -5.34
N LEU A 11 7.69 9.13 -4.65
CA LEU A 11 8.91 8.59 -5.25
C LEU A 11 8.77 7.13 -5.66
N LEU A 12 8.16 6.30 -4.83
CA LEU A 12 7.92 4.89 -5.14
C LEU A 12 7.01 4.73 -6.35
N ALA A 13 5.94 5.50 -6.43
CA ALA A 13 5.03 5.49 -7.57
C ALA A 13 5.74 5.93 -8.87
N ALA A 14 6.55 7.00 -8.82
CA ALA A 14 7.31 7.48 -9.96
C ALA A 14 8.36 6.50 -10.47
N LEU A 15 8.82 5.57 -9.63
CA LEU A 15 9.84 4.56 -9.95
C LEU A 15 9.25 3.15 -10.12
N SER A 16 7.94 2.99 -9.96
CA SER A 16 7.28 1.67 -9.86
C SER A 16 7.39 0.83 -11.12
N ASP A 17 7.48 1.44 -12.29
CA ASP A 17 7.68 0.77 -13.58
C ASP A 17 9.10 0.19 -13.77
N GLY A 18 10.05 0.55 -12.89
CA GLY A 18 11.45 0.15 -12.98
C GLY A 18 12.26 0.89 -14.05
N LEU A 19 11.65 1.85 -14.77
CA LEU A 19 12.34 2.65 -15.78
C LEU A 19 13.21 3.74 -15.13
N PRO A 20 14.34 4.11 -15.76
CA PRO A 20 15.20 5.17 -15.27
C PRO A 20 14.48 6.53 -15.28
N GLN A 21 14.54 7.25 -14.17
CA GLN A 21 13.97 8.58 -13.99
C GLN A 21 15.09 9.56 -13.58
N HIS A 22 15.15 10.71 -14.22
CA HIS A 22 16.12 11.73 -13.86
C HIS A 22 15.80 12.38 -12.50
N VAL A 23 16.82 12.60 -11.65
CA VAL A 23 16.65 13.16 -10.30
C VAL A 23 15.91 14.50 -10.27
N SER A 24 16.05 15.34 -11.30
CA SER A 24 15.31 16.60 -11.39
C SER A 24 13.81 16.38 -11.57
N GLN A 25 13.40 15.35 -12.31
CA GLN A 25 11.99 14.97 -12.50
C GLN A 25 11.42 14.39 -11.21
N LEU A 26 12.15 13.45 -10.58
CA LEU A 26 11.76 12.88 -9.29
C LEU A 26 11.62 13.97 -8.21
N GLY A 27 12.54 14.92 -8.18
CA GLY A 27 12.48 16.05 -7.27
C GLY A 27 11.21 16.89 -7.46
N ARG A 28 10.84 17.19 -8.70
CA ARG A 28 9.57 17.90 -8.99
C ARG A 28 8.35 17.13 -8.56
N LEU A 29 8.27 15.84 -8.88
CA LEU A 29 7.14 14.98 -8.54
C LEU A 29 6.95 14.83 -7.03
N ALA A 30 8.04 14.71 -6.27
CA ALA A 30 7.99 14.55 -4.81
C ALA A 30 8.03 15.87 -4.04
N GLY A 31 8.18 17.02 -4.72
CA GLY A 31 8.36 18.32 -4.06
C GLY A 31 9.63 18.38 -3.20
N ILE A 32 10.73 17.75 -3.66
CA ILE A 32 12.02 17.64 -2.96
C ILE A 32 13.11 18.19 -3.89
N LYS A 33 14.02 19.01 -3.35
CA LYS A 33 15.17 19.47 -4.14
C LYS A 33 16.05 18.26 -4.54
N PRO A 34 16.54 18.19 -5.80
CA PRO A 34 17.34 17.05 -6.27
C PRO A 34 18.49 16.65 -5.34
N GLN A 35 19.18 17.64 -4.75
CA GLN A 35 20.28 17.42 -3.83
C GLN A 35 19.86 16.73 -2.51
N GLN A 36 18.59 16.83 -2.14
CA GLN A 36 18.03 16.25 -0.91
C GLN A 36 17.43 14.87 -1.12
N LEU A 37 17.21 14.44 -2.39
CA LEU A 37 16.55 13.18 -2.72
C LEU A 37 17.26 11.98 -2.08
N ASN A 38 18.59 11.91 -2.16
CA ASN A 38 19.33 10.79 -1.60
C ASN A 38 19.16 10.71 -0.09
N GLY A 39 19.30 11.81 0.64
CA GLY A 39 19.06 11.84 2.09
C GLY A 39 17.64 11.47 2.47
N PHE A 40 16.68 11.87 1.64
CA PHE A 40 15.28 11.49 1.85
C PHE A 40 15.03 10.00 1.58
N TRP A 41 15.64 9.43 0.53
CA TRP A 41 15.58 8.00 0.23
C TRP A 41 16.18 7.15 1.35
N GLN A 42 17.27 7.61 1.96
CA GLN A 42 17.92 6.91 3.08
C GLN A 42 17.04 6.80 4.34
N GLN A 43 15.94 7.55 4.43
CA GLN A 43 14.95 7.42 5.50
C GLN A 43 13.97 6.27 5.29
N MET A 44 13.95 5.66 4.10
CA MET A 44 13.11 4.50 3.83
C MET A 44 13.60 3.23 4.53
N PRO A 45 12.71 2.25 4.77
CA PRO A 45 13.11 0.95 5.32
C PRO A 45 14.22 0.28 4.50
N PRO A 46 15.13 -0.47 5.13
CA PRO A 46 16.29 -1.08 4.45
C PRO A 46 15.95 -1.92 3.22
N HIS A 47 14.86 -2.70 3.27
CA HIS A 47 14.42 -3.54 2.17
C HIS A 47 13.96 -2.74 0.93
N ILE A 48 13.52 -1.49 1.12
CA ILE A 48 13.18 -0.57 0.03
C ILE A 48 14.42 0.15 -0.47
N ARG A 49 15.29 0.60 0.44
CA ARG A 49 16.54 1.29 0.05
C ARG A 49 17.38 0.44 -0.88
N GLY A 50 17.47 -0.86 -0.63
CA GLY A 50 18.23 -1.81 -1.43
C GLY A 50 17.70 -2.03 -2.87
N LEU A 51 16.46 -1.60 -3.14
CA LEU A 51 15.89 -1.71 -4.49
C LEU A 51 16.34 -0.61 -5.43
N LEU A 52 16.88 0.50 -4.92
CA LEU A 52 17.31 1.61 -5.75
C LEU A 52 18.65 1.32 -6.44
N ARG A 53 18.72 1.69 -7.71
CA ARG A 53 19.98 1.83 -8.47
C ARG A 53 20.08 3.27 -8.96
N GLN A 54 21.29 3.80 -8.85
CA GLN A 54 21.62 5.17 -9.26
C GLN A 54 22.77 5.12 -10.25
N HIS A 55 22.62 5.82 -11.36
CA HIS A 55 23.65 5.95 -12.39
C HIS A 55 23.42 7.24 -13.17
N ASP A 56 24.45 8.05 -13.35
CA ASP A 56 24.45 9.30 -14.16
C ASP A 56 23.25 10.23 -13.91
N GLY A 57 22.95 10.46 -12.64
CA GLY A 57 21.81 11.31 -12.25
C GLY A 57 20.43 10.71 -12.52
N GLN A 58 20.39 9.43 -12.89
CA GLN A 58 19.15 8.68 -13.04
C GLN A 58 18.96 7.68 -11.91
N TRP A 59 17.71 7.50 -11.51
CA TRP A 59 17.28 6.54 -10.51
C TRP A 59 16.31 5.54 -11.11
N ARG A 60 16.44 4.27 -10.75
CA ARG A 60 15.47 3.22 -11.07
C ARG A 60 15.41 2.20 -9.95
N LEU A 61 14.34 1.44 -9.90
CA LEU A 61 14.29 0.24 -9.07
C LEU A 61 14.88 -0.95 -9.83
N VAL A 62 15.48 -1.89 -9.10
CA VAL A 62 16.04 -3.14 -9.67
C VAL A 62 14.98 -4.02 -10.34
N ARG A 63 13.72 -3.82 -9.94
CA ARG A 63 12.54 -4.50 -10.49
C ARG A 63 11.31 -3.59 -10.32
N PRO A 64 10.32 -3.72 -11.19
CA PRO A 64 9.05 -3.04 -11.01
C PRO A 64 8.39 -3.39 -9.66
N LEU A 65 7.63 -2.45 -9.12
CA LEU A 65 6.78 -2.66 -7.94
C LEU A 65 5.32 -2.64 -8.35
N ALA A 66 4.55 -3.61 -7.88
CA ALA A 66 3.11 -3.57 -8.03
C ALA A 66 2.54 -2.45 -7.14
N VAL A 67 2.17 -1.34 -7.76
CA VAL A 67 1.46 -0.23 -7.11
C VAL A 67 0.04 -0.22 -7.66
N PHE A 68 -0.95 -0.35 -6.77
CA PHE A 68 -2.35 -0.32 -7.16
C PHE A 68 -2.78 1.13 -7.44
N ASP A 69 -3.59 1.29 -8.47
CA ASP A 69 -4.28 2.52 -8.78
C ASP A 69 -5.63 2.58 -8.05
N GLU A 70 -5.88 3.64 -7.31
CA GLU A 70 -7.11 3.81 -6.53
C GLU A 70 -8.33 3.91 -7.44
N ALA A 71 -8.23 4.64 -8.55
CA ALA A 71 -9.33 4.81 -9.49
C ALA A 71 -9.71 3.48 -10.17
N GLY A 72 -8.71 2.69 -10.56
CA GLY A 72 -8.91 1.35 -11.12
C GLY A 72 -9.53 0.39 -10.11
N LEU A 73 -9.05 0.40 -8.86
CA LEU A 73 -9.64 -0.41 -7.78
C LEU A 73 -11.11 -0.05 -7.55
N ASP A 74 -11.43 1.25 -7.48
CA ASP A 74 -12.79 1.74 -7.29
C ASP A 74 -13.71 1.39 -8.47
N ALA A 75 -13.21 1.48 -9.70
CA ALA A 75 -13.99 1.11 -10.89
C ALA A 75 -14.36 -0.37 -10.87
N VAL A 76 -13.41 -1.25 -10.56
CA VAL A 76 -13.65 -2.69 -10.43
C VAL A 76 -14.57 -2.96 -9.24
N GLY A 77 -14.36 -2.33 -8.10
CA GLY A 77 -15.20 -2.47 -6.91
C GLY A 77 -16.68 -2.13 -7.23
N ARG A 78 -16.93 -0.97 -7.81
CA ARG A 78 -18.30 -0.56 -8.21
C ARG A 78 -18.96 -1.53 -9.17
N LYS A 79 -18.22 -2.04 -10.16
CA LYS A 79 -18.73 -3.03 -11.11
C LYS A 79 -19.28 -4.29 -10.43
N HIS A 80 -18.67 -4.68 -9.31
CA HIS A 80 -19.04 -5.88 -8.54
C HIS A 80 -19.80 -5.57 -7.24
N GLY A 81 -20.24 -4.34 -7.05
CA GLY A 81 -21.03 -3.91 -5.89
C GLY A 81 -20.24 -3.82 -4.59
N PHE A 82 -18.91 -3.69 -4.67
CA PHE A 82 -18.05 -3.47 -3.51
C PHE A 82 -17.74 -1.99 -3.32
N GLN A 83 -17.73 -1.57 -2.05
CA GLN A 83 -17.03 -0.35 -1.64
C GLN A 83 -15.56 -0.69 -1.44
N THR A 84 -14.65 0.14 -1.91
CA THR A 84 -13.22 -0.12 -1.86
C THR A 84 -12.49 0.94 -1.04
N ALA A 85 -11.36 0.59 -0.49
CA ALA A 85 -10.39 1.51 0.08
C ALA A 85 -8.96 1.03 -0.23
N LEU A 86 -8.17 1.88 -0.86
CA LEU A 86 -6.74 1.68 -1.01
C LEU A 86 -5.99 2.37 0.12
N LYS A 87 -5.17 1.62 0.83
CA LYS A 87 -4.28 2.15 1.87
C LYS A 87 -2.83 2.03 1.42
N GLN A 88 -2.14 3.15 1.39
CA GLN A 88 -0.69 3.15 1.18
C GLN A 88 0.00 2.37 2.30
N GLU A 89 -0.37 2.67 3.54
CA GLU A 89 0.06 1.96 4.74
C GLU A 89 -1.10 1.86 5.74
N CYS A 90 -1.21 0.70 6.40
CA CYS A 90 -2.08 0.51 7.55
C CYS A 90 -1.45 -0.45 8.56
N THR A 91 -2.00 -0.56 9.75
CA THR A 91 -1.58 -1.58 10.73
C THR A 91 -1.87 -2.98 10.20
N SER A 92 -3.11 -3.19 9.77
CA SER A 92 -3.59 -4.40 9.11
C SER A 92 -4.85 -4.04 8.30
N SER A 93 -4.98 -4.55 7.08
CA SER A 93 -6.20 -4.38 6.28
C SER A 93 -7.43 -4.95 7.00
N ASN A 94 -7.26 -6.01 7.79
CA ASN A 94 -8.32 -6.59 8.59
C ASN A 94 -8.80 -5.65 9.71
N ASP A 95 -7.90 -4.88 10.34
CA ASP A 95 -8.30 -3.89 11.34
C ASP A 95 -9.19 -2.81 10.75
N VAL A 96 -8.89 -2.39 9.51
CA VAL A 96 -9.71 -1.40 8.79
C VAL A 96 -11.12 -1.92 8.54
N VAL A 97 -11.26 -3.18 8.13
CA VAL A 97 -12.57 -3.83 7.92
C VAL A 97 -13.33 -3.99 9.25
N LEU A 98 -12.66 -4.47 10.30
CA LEU A 98 -13.26 -4.67 11.61
C LEU A 98 -13.71 -3.35 12.26
N GLU A 99 -12.91 -2.29 12.12
CA GLU A 99 -13.30 -0.96 12.61
C GLU A 99 -14.56 -0.46 11.92
N ARG A 100 -14.67 -0.68 10.61
CA ARG A 100 -15.85 -0.32 9.85
C ARG A 100 -17.09 -1.13 10.29
N ALA A 101 -16.95 -2.43 10.52
CA ALA A 101 -18.00 -3.29 11.04
C ALA A 101 -18.49 -2.86 12.44
N ARG A 102 -17.58 -2.39 13.29
CA ARG A 102 -17.95 -1.88 14.63
C ARG A 102 -18.75 -0.58 14.59
N ARG A 103 -18.59 0.23 13.55
CA ARG A 103 -19.32 1.51 13.41
C ARG A 103 -20.74 1.33 12.93
N SER A 104 -21.01 0.27 12.17
CA SER A 104 -22.33 -0.05 11.64
C SER A 104 -22.42 -1.55 11.37
N ALA A 105 -23.57 -2.16 11.70
CA ALA A 105 -23.81 -3.59 11.48
C ALA A 105 -23.53 -4.01 10.03
N ASP A 106 -23.96 -3.19 9.06
CA ASP A 106 -23.73 -3.43 7.64
C ASP A 106 -22.54 -2.66 7.06
N GLY A 107 -21.84 -1.91 7.89
CA GLY A 107 -20.78 -1.01 7.45
C GLY A 107 -19.63 -1.69 6.72
N ALA A 108 -19.39 -2.96 6.99
CA ALA A 108 -18.36 -3.75 6.34
C ALA A 108 -18.90 -4.68 5.24
N HIS A 109 -20.23 -4.76 5.04
CA HIS A 109 -20.79 -5.60 3.99
C HIS A 109 -20.32 -5.13 2.60
N LYS A 110 -19.78 -6.06 1.81
CA LYS A 110 -19.18 -5.76 0.50
C LYS A 110 -18.14 -4.62 0.55
N PHE A 111 -17.35 -4.55 1.61
CA PHE A 111 -16.25 -3.62 1.73
C PHE A 111 -14.92 -4.34 1.54
N LEU A 112 -14.09 -3.86 0.62
CA LEU A 112 -12.76 -4.37 0.30
C LEU A 112 -11.71 -3.31 0.70
N CYS A 113 -10.79 -3.67 1.57
CA CYS A 113 -9.61 -2.89 1.88
C CYS A 113 -8.37 -3.55 1.27
N VAL A 114 -7.68 -2.84 0.38
CA VAL A 114 -6.38 -3.24 -0.18
C VAL A 114 -5.29 -2.36 0.43
N ALA A 115 -4.13 -2.93 0.75
CA ALA A 115 -3.01 -2.20 1.30
C ALA A 115 -1.71 -2.50 0.55
N HIS A 116 -0.89 -1.46 0.29
CA HIS A 116 0.45 -1.65 -0.25
C HIS A 116 1.43 -2.14 0.81
N PHE A 117 1.22 -1.74 2.09
CA PHE A 117 2.07 -2.13 3.20
C PHE A 117 1.28 -2.26 4.50
N GLN A 118 1.58 -3.29 5.29
CA GLN A 118 1.03 -3.48 6.63
C GLN A 118 2.15 -3.44 7.66
N SER A 119 2.09 -2.47 8.60
CA SER A 119 3.12 -2.32 9.64
C SER A 119 2.98 -3.32 10.80
N LYS A 120 1.79 -3.92 10.96
CA LYS A 120 1.48 -4.94 11.98
C LYS A 120 0.57 -6.03 11.40
N GLY A 121 0.98 -6.60 10.25
CA GLY A 121 0.26 -7.71 9.64
C GLY A 121 0.19 -8.90 10.59
N ARG A 122 -0.97 -9.59 10.60
CA ARG A 122 -1.23 -10.74 11.48
C ARG A 122 -1.41 -12.01 10.68
N GLY A 123 -0.67 -13.03 11.04
CA GLY A 123 -0.85 -14.39 10.58
C GLY A 123 -1.82 -15.17 11.47
N ARG A 124 -2.02 -16.46 11.17
CA ARG A 124 -2.81 -17.38 11.99
C ARG A 124 -2.17 -17.55 13.37
N GLN A 125 -2.99 -17.81 14.38
CA GLN A 125 -2.57 -18.09 15.77
C GLN A 125 -1.73 -16.95 16.38
N GLY A 126 -2.02 -15.68 16.02
CA GLY A 126 -1.31 -14.53 16.58
C GLY A 126 0.13 -14.33 16.07
N LYS A 127 0.60 -15.11 15.10
CA LYS A 127 1.92 -14.94 14.52
C LYS A 127 2.02 -13.63 13.76
N SER A 128 3.18 -12.99 13.79
CA SER A 128 3.45 -11.81 12.97
C SER A 128 3.50 -12.18 11.49
N TRP A 129 2.85 -11.38 10.64
CA TRP A 129 2.98 -11.47 9.20
C TRP A 129 3.97 -10.41 8.71
N HIS A 130 5.10 -10.86 8.18
CA HIS A 130 6.08 -9.99 7.56
C HIS A 130 5.79 -9.87 6.07
N ASN A 131 5.62 -8.65 5.62
CA ASN A 131 5.36 -8.34 4.21
C ASN A 131 6.45 -7.42 3.66
N ARG A 132 6.67 -7.51 2.36
CA ARG A 132 7.54 -6.62 1.61
C ARG A 132 6.71 -5.88 0.59
N LEU A 133 6.96 -4.59 0.46
CA LEU A 133 6.28 -3.75 -0.51
C LEU A 133 6.45 -4.31 -1.93
N GLY A 134 5.33 -4.43 -2.66
CA GLY A 134 5.32 -4.93 -4.05
C GLY A 134 5.56 -6.43 -4.22
N GLU A 135 5.62 -7.23 -3.14
CA GLU A 135 5.80 -8.68 -3.20
C GLU A 135 4.55 -9.46 -2.78
N CYS A 136 3.60 -8.80 -2.12
CA CYS A 136 2.40 -9.44 -1.59
C CYS A 136 1.15 -8.64 -1.93
N LEU A 137 0.08 -9.33 -2.28
CA LEU A 137 -1.26 -8.77 -2.31
C LEU A 137 -1.84 -8.84 -0.90
N MET A 138 -2.02 -7.68 -0.28
CA MET A 138 -2.58 -7.57 1.07
C MET A 138 -3.96 -6.94 0.99
N PHE A 139 -4.97 -7.73 1.32
CA PHE A 139 -6.34 -7.25 1.34
C PHE A 139 -7.17 -7.94 2.42
N SER A 140 -8.28 -7.34 2.77
CA SER A 140 -9.34 -7.91 3.59
C SER A 140 -10.67 -7.43 3.07
N PHE A 141 -11.69 -8.27 3.15
CA PHE A 141 -13.04 -7.88 2.80
C PHE A 141 -14.02 -8.26 3.91
N GLY A 142 -15.09 -7.50 4.02
CA GLY A 142 -16.20 -7.77 4.92
C GLY A 142 -17.40 -8.30 4.18
N TRP A 143 -18.09 -9.25 4.79
CA TRP A 143 -19.33 -9.83 4.30
C TRP A 143 -20.28 -10.10 5.44
N SER A 144 -21.53 -9.68 5.33
CA SER A 144 -22.60 -10.01 6.29
C SER A 144 -23.39 -11.19 5.76
N PHE A 145 -23.72 -12.11 6.64
CA PHE A 145 -24.58 -13.26 6.34
C PHE A 145 -25.91 -13.07 7.05
N ASP A 146 -27.01 -13.32 6.36
CA ASP A 146 -28.38 -13.26 6.91
C ASP A 146 -28.75 -14.50 7.76
N ARG A 147 -27.75 -15.30 8.16
CA ARG A 147 -27.96 -16.52 8.95
C ARG A 147 -27.69 -16.29 10.43
N GLN A 148 -28.52 -16.88 11.29
CA GLN A 148 -28.24 -16.94 12.71
C GLN A 148 -26.98 -17.75 12.97
N GLN A 149 -26.18 -17.38 13.99
CA GLN A 149 -24.90 -18.04 14.32
C GLN A 149 -25.02 -19.55 14.62
N ASN A 150 -26.24 -20.05 14.89
CA ASN A 150 -26.51 -21.45 15.22
C ASN A 150 -26.64 -22.37 13.98
N GLU A 151 -26.50 -21.83 12.77
CA GLU A 151 -26.61 -22.60 11.52
C GLU A 151 -25.25 -22.79 10.82
N LEU A 152 -24.17 -22.41 11.49
CA LEU A 152 -22.79 -22.63 11.06
C LEU A 152 -22.15 -23.69 11.95
#